data_a84ac9c35872e02ecb249bd69658ffe0
#
_entry.id   a84ac9c35872e02ecb249bd69658ffe0
#
_cell.length_a   1.000
_cell.length_b   1.000
_cell.length_c   1.000
_cell.angle_alpha   90.00
_cell.angle_beta   90.00
_cell.angle_gamma   90.00
#
_symmetry.space_group_name_H-M   'P 1'
#
loop_
_entity.id
_entity.type
_entity.pdbx_description
1 polymer ?
#
loop_
_entity_poly.entity_id
_entity_poly.type
_entity_poly.pdbx_seq_one_letter_code
_entity_poly.pdbx_strand_id
1 'polypeptide(L)'
;MIAKSTPAFPIDALVFDAYGTLFDVQSVAVTVDRLFPGRGAELSQLWRSKQLEYSWLQSLMQSPVQRREDFAAVTAHALDYAAEALGLLLTGAARHRVLDSYLDLSAYADAAPTLARLGPRPRLILSNGTRAMLEPLAAATDVARHLDVILSVDAAGIYKPSPRVYQLAVDHLKLPPVRIGFVSANAWDAVGAKAFGLTSFWINRHRLPLDRHGPKPDAVLDSLSELTPLLGSV
;
A
#
# COMPACT_ATOMS: atom_id res chain seq x y z
N MET A 1 16.40 37.68 2.02
CA MET A 1 15.78 36.70 2.97
C MET A 1 14.57 36.11 2.28
N ILE A 2 14.67 34.86 1.84
CA ILE A 2 13.51 34.10 1.28
C ILE A 2 12.68 33.73 2.49
N ALA A 3 11.47 34.27 2.60
CA ALA A 3 10.52 33.86 3.62
C ALA A 3 10.29 32.35 3.49
N LYS A 4 10.69 31.56 4.51
CA LYS A 4 10.32 30.15 4.58
C LYS A 4 8.81 30.09 4.68
N SER A 5 8.14 29.65 3.62
CA SER A 5 6.70 29.44 3.67
C SER A 5 6.43 28.37 4.75
N THR A 6 5.53 28.69 5.68
CA THR A 6 5.08 27.71 6.67
C THR A 6 4.54 26.48 5.91
N PRO A 7 4.96 25.26 6.23
CA PRO A 7 4.44 24.08 5.55
C PRO A 7 2.92 24.01 5.71
N ALA A 8 2.21 23.63 4.65
CA ALA A 8 0.75 23.54 4.67
C ALA A 8 0.24 22.52 5.73
N PHE A 9 1.10 21.52 6.03
CA PHE A 9 0.81 20.48 7.03
C PHE A 9 1.98 20.33 8.00
N PRO A 10 1.74 20.42 9.33
CA PRO A 10 2.79 20.27 10.34
C PRO A 10 3.04 18.77 10.62
N ILE A 11 3.71 18.07 9.70
CA ILE A 11 4.00 16.64 9.75
C ILE A 11 5.40 16.39 10.28
N ASP A 12 5.51 15.53 11.30
CA ASP A 12 6.78 15.12 11.90
C ASP A 12 7.29 13.78 11.37
N ALA A 13 6.41 12.88 10.90
CA ALA A 13 6.77 11.60 10.33
C ALA A 13 5.82 11.23 9.18
N LEU A 14 6.27 10.37 8.28
CA LEU A 14 5.49 9.89 7.14
C LEU A 14 5.37 8.37 7.18
N VAL A 15 4.17 7.89 6.92
CA VAL A 15 3.82 6.48 6.83
C VAL A 15 3.23 6.22 5.45
N PHE A 16 3.85 5.32 4.71
CA PHE A 16 3.44 4.98 3.35
C PHE A 16 2.76 3.61 3.31
N ASP A 17 1.67 3.52 2.60
CA ASP A 17 1.23 2.24 2.08
C ASP A 17 2.25 1.73 1.04
N ALA A 18 2.28 0.40 0.82
CA ALA A 18 3.24 -0.21 -0.09
C ALA A 18 2.65 -0.46 -1.49
N TYR A 19 1.68 -1.38 -1.57
CA TYR A 19 1.13 -1.89 -2.82
C TYR A 19 0.21 -0.89 -3.52
N GLY A 20 0.61 -0.46 -4.73
CA GLY A 20 -0.06 0.58 -5.50
C GLY A 20 0.42 1.99 -5.15
N THR A 21 1.15 2.17 -4.04
CA THR A 21 1.65 3.47 -3.57
C THR A 21 3.14 3.65 -3.87
N LEU A 22 4.00 2.81 -3.33
CA LEU A 22 5.44 2.77 -3.61
C LEU A 22 5.77 1.75 -4.70
N PHE A 23 5.07 0.61 -4.74
CA PHE A 23 5.29 -0.49 -5.68
C PHE A 23 4.08 -0.68 -6.59
N ASP A 24 4.36 -0.81 -7.90
CA ASP A 24 3.34 -0.92 -8.94
C ASP A 24 2.79 -2.34 -9.04
N VAL A 25 1.61 -2.57 -8.49
CA VAL A 25 0.91 -3.85 -8.56
C VAL A 25 0.45 -4.22 -9.96
N GLN A 26 0.37 -3.27 -10.90
CA GLN A 26 0.00 -3.55 -12.28
C GLN A 26 1.16 -4.20 -13.05
N SER A 27 2.40 -4.11 -12.56
CA SER A 27 3.56 -4.73 -13.21
C SER A 27 3.44 -6.24 -13.33
N VAL A 28 2.63 -6.91 -12.49
CA VAL A 28 2.33 -8.35 -12.61
C VAL A 28 1.62 -8.70 -13.91
N ALA A 29 0.87 -7.77 -14.51
CA ALA A 29 0.14 -8.00 -15.75
C ALA A 29 1.07 -8.44 -16.90
N VAL A 30 2.30 -7.96 -16.91
CA VAL A 30 3.32 -8.35 -17.91
C VAL A 30 3.66 -9.84 -17.78
N THR A 31 3.83 -10.34 -16.56
CA THR A 31 4.09 -11.77 -16.31
C THR A 31 2.89 -12.62 -16.69
N VAL A 32 1.69 -12.16 -16.35
CA VAL A 32 0.44 -12.84 -16.70
C VAL A 32 0.26 -12.90 -18.23
N ASP A 33 0.51 -11.80 -18.96
CA ASP A 33 0.38 -11.77 -20.43
C ASP A 33 1.34 -12.73 -21.14
N ARG A 34 2.53 -12.96 -20.58
CA ARG A 34 3.47 -13.96 -21.12
C ARG A 34 2.94 -15.40 -20.99
N LEU A 35 2.14 -15.67 -19.97
CA LEU A 35 1.56 -17.00 -19.71
C LEU A 35 0.19 -17.16 -20.38
N PHE A 36 -0.58 -16.08 -20.44
CA PHE A 36 -1.94 -16.03 -20.96
C PHE A 36 -2.08 -14.78 -21.84
N PRO A 37 -1.66 -14.82 -23.12
CA PRO A 37 -1.64 -13.65 -24.00
C PRO A 37 -3.00 -12.94 -24.08
N GLY A 38 -2.97 -11.62 -23.87
CA GLY A 38 -4.16 -10.75 -23.86
C GLY A 38 -5.02 -10.82 -22.62
N ARG A 39 -4.63 -11.62 -21.59
CA ARG A 39 -5.43 -11.78 -20.35
C ARG A 39 -4.78 -11.12 -19.12
N GLY A 40 -3.63 -10.47 -19.28
CA GLY A 40 -2.86 -9.91 -18.17
C GLY A 40 -3.61 -8.87 -17.36
N ALA A 41 -4.21 -7.89 -18.02
CA ALA A 41 -4.96 -6.83 -17.36
C ALA A 41 -6.20 -7.37 -16.64
N GLU A 42 -6.99 -8.24 -17.29
CA GLU A 42 -8.22 -8.81 -16.75
C GLU A 42 -7.94 -9.66 -15.49
N LEU A 43 -6.99 -10.59 -15.59
CA LEU A 43 -6.61 -11.43 -14.45
C LEU A 43 -6.07 -10.59 -13.30
N SER A 44 -5.15 -9.66 -13.57
CA SER A 44 -4.56 -8.81 -12.53
C SER A 44 -5.59 -7.95 -11.82
N GLN A 45 -6.57 -7.41 -12.54
CA GLN A 45 -7.65 -6.61 -11.96
C GLN A 45 -8.56 -7.44 -11.06
N LEU A 46 -9.01 -8.62 -11.53
CA LEU A 46 -9.86 -9.50 -10.74
C LEU A 46 -9.10 -10.05 -9.53
N TRP A 47 -7.85 -10.46 -9.72
CA TRP A 47 -6.96 -10.90 -8.65
C TRP A 47 -6.84 -9.84 -7.55
N ARG A 48 -6.52 -8.60 -7.92
CA ARG A 48 -6.40 -7.50 -6.95
C ARG A 48 -7.71 -7.22 -6.22
N SER A 49 -8.84 -7.23 -6.93
CA SER A 49 -10.17 -7.05 -6.33
C SER A 49 -10.47 -8.11 -5.28
N LYS A 50 -10.22 -9.40 -5.61
CA LYS A 50 -10.43 -10.51 -4.68
C LYS A 50 -9.46 -10.51 -3.51
N GLN A 51 -8.21 -10.12 -3.73
CA GLN A 51 -7.22 -9.98 -2.67
C GLN A 51 -7.68 -8.96 -1.60
N LEU A 52 -8.18 -7.81 -2.02
CA LEU A 52 -8.73 -6.80 -1.11
C LEU A 52 -10.02 -7.30 -0.44
N GLU A 53 -10.96 -7.83 -1.20
CA GLU A 53 -12.19 -8.39 -0.67
C GLU A 53 -11.93 -9.44 0.42
N TYR A 54 -11.04 -10.40 0.16
CA TYR A 54 -10.70 -11.46 1.12
C TYR A 54 -10.03 -10.89 2.37
N SER A 55 -9.16 -9.91 2.24
CA SER A 55 -8.53 -9.26 3.40
C SER A 55 -9.58 -8.58 4.30
N TRP A 56 -10.59 -7.93 3.71
CA TRP A 56 -11.67 -7.31 4.46
C TRP A 56 -12.60 -8.33 5.09
N LEU A 57 -13.00 -9.37 4.34
CA LEU A 57 -13.86 -10.43 4.86
C LEU A 57 -13.19 -11.17 6.03
N GLN A 58 -11.90 -11.49 5.93
CA GLN A 58 -11.17 -12.10 7.05
C GLN A 58 -11.07 -11.17 8.26
N SER A 59 -11.01 -9.85 8.05
CA SER A 59 -11.05 -8.89 9.13
C SER A 59 -12.41 -8.83 9.82
N LEU A 60 -13.50 -9.04 9.08
CA LEU A 60 -14.88 -9.05 9.60
C LEU A 60 -15.26 -10.39 10.25
N MET A 61 -14.82 -11.50 9.66
CA MET A 61 -15.14 -12.86 10.12
C MET A 61 -14.35 -13.30 11.35
N GLN A 62 -13.65 -12.41 12.06
CA GLN A 62 -12.79 -12.76 13.19
C GLN A 62 -13.34 -13.90 14.04
N SER A 63 -12.62 -15.01 14.08
CA SER A 63 -13.00 -16.21 14.79
C SER A 63 -12.10 -16.43 16.00
N PRO A 64 -12.64 -16.81 17.17
CA PRO A 64 -11.81 -17.17 18.33
C PRO A 64 -11.02 -18.46 18.13
N VAL A 65 -11.43 -19.29 17.17
CA VAL A 65 -10.82 -20.61 16.90
C VAL A 65 -9.96 -20.65 15.63
N GLN A 66 -10.20 -19.75 14.68
CA GLN A 66 -9.45 -19.69 13.42
C GLN A 66 -8.71 -18.35 13.32
N ARG A 67 -7.38 -18.42 13.24
CA ARG A 67 -6.57 -17.24 12.98
C ARG A 67 -6.79 -16.75 11.56
N ARG A 68 -6.73 -15.42 11.39
CA ARG A 68 -6.64 -14.77 10.09
C ARG A 68 -5.45 -15.36 9.29
N GLU A 69 -5.67 -15.68 8.05
CA GLU A 69 -4.58 -15.99 7.12
C GLU A 69 -3.71 -14.75 6.89
N ASP A 70 -2.45 -14.94 6.57
CA ASP A 70 -1.57 -13.85 6.20
C ASP A 70 -1.85 -13.34 4.77
N PHE A 71 -1.23 -12.22 4.41
CA PHE A 71 -1.49 -11.61 3.11
C PHE A 71 -0.91 -12.43 1.94
N ALA A 72 0.08 -13.28 2.17
CA ALA A 72 0.62 -14.18 1.15
C ALA A 72 -0.42 -15.26 0.79
N ALA A 73 -1.05 -15.87 1.80
CA ALA A 73 -2.11 -16.85 1.60
C ALA A 73 -3.34 -16.20 0.93
N VAL A 74 -3.78 -15.04 1.41
CA VAL A 74 -4.87 -14.26 0.79
C VAL A 74 -4.56 -13.93 -0.68
N THR A 75 -3.33 -13.55 -0.98
CA THR A 75 -2.88 -13.27 -2.34
C THR A 75 -2.97 -14.51 -3.23
N ALA A 76 -2.52 -15.66 -2.71
CA ALA A 76 -2.56 -16.92 -3.44
C ALA A 76 -4.01 -17.40 -3.72
N HIS A 77 -4.87 -17.38 -2.70
CA HIS A 77 -6.28 -17.77 -2.85
C HIS A 77 -7.05 -16.86 -3.81
N ALA A 78 -6.76 -15.55 -3.78
CA ALA A 78 -7.35 -14.60 -4.71
C ALA A 78 -6.91 -14.85 -6.17
N LEU A 79 -5.65 -15.25 -6.39
CA LEU A 79 -5.17 -15.66 -7.71
C LEU A 79 -5.87 -16.91 -8.21
N ASP A 80 -5.97 -17.93 -7.35
CA ASP A 80 -6.64 -19.19 -7.70
C ASP A 80 -8.10 -18.94 -8.11
N TYR A 81 -8.83 -18.15 -7.32
CA TYR A 81 -10.19 -17.74 -7.66
C TYR A 81 -10.27 -16.98 -8.99
N ALA A 82 -9.39 -16.01 -9.20
CA ALA A 82 -9.43 -15.17 -10.40
C ALA A 82 -9.15 -16.00 -11.67
N ALA A 83 -8.18 -16.91 -11.60
CA ALA A 83 -7.88 -17.82 -12.71
C ALA A 83 -9.06 -18.76 -13.02
N GLU A 84 -9.66 -19.37 -12.01
CA GLU A 84 -10.81 -20.24 -12.17
C GLU A 84 -12.01 -19.48 -12.76
N ALA A 85 -12.35 -18.32 -12.22
CA ALA A 85 -13.46 -17.48 -12.68
C ALA A 85 -13.30 -17.03 -14.14
N LEU A 86 -12.06 -16.90 -14.62
CA LEU A 86 -11.75 -16.52 -16.00
C LEU A 86 -11.51 -17.73 -16.91
N GLY A 87 -11.65 -18.95 -16.41
CA GLY A 87 -11.42 -20.18 -17.17
C GLY A 87 -9.97 -20.38 -17.60
N LEU A 88 -8.99 -19.83 -16.84
CA LEU A 88 -7.57 -19.96 -17.12
C LEU A 88 -7.00 -21.18 -16.40
N LEU A 89 -6.33 -22.07 -17.15
CA LEU A 89 -5.66 -23.24 -16.58
C LEU A 89 -4.34 -22.80 -15.91
N LEU A 90 -4.41 -22.56 -14.60
CA LEU A 90 -3.26 -22.17 -13.80
C LEU A 90 -2.52 -23.43 -13.30
N THR A 91 -1.57 -23.94 -14.11
CA THR A 91 -0.72 -25.06 -13.67
C THR A 91 0.13 -24.67 -12.46
N GLY A 92 0.63 -25.64 -11.68
CA GLY A 92 1.47 -25.37 -10.52
C GLY A 92 2.68 -24.47 -10.83
N ALA A 93 3.36 -24.71 -11.95
CA ALA A 93 4.49 -23.90 -12.39
C ALA A 93 4.08 -22.48 -12.80
N ALA A 94 2.95 -22.31 -13.50
CA ALA A 94 2.42 -20.98 -13.87
C ALA A 94 1.99 -20.22 -12.60
N ARG A 95 1.30 -20.89 -11.68
CA ARG A 95 0.89 -20.33 -10.39
C ARG A 95 2.07 -19.78 -9.60
N HIS A 96 3.13 -20.56 -9.41
CA HIS A 96 4.34 -20.10 -8.71
C HIS A 96 4.92 -18.86 -9.40
N ARG A 97 5.09 -18.90 -10.72
CA ARG A 97 5.67 -17.78 -11.48
C ARG A 97 4.86 -16.49 -11.35
N VAL A 98 3.51 -16.59 -11.34
CA VAL A 98 2.65 -15.42 -11.14
C VAL A 98 2.74 -14.91 -9.70
N LEU A 99 2.75 -15.79 -8.70
CA LEU A 99 2.94 -15.39 -7.29
C LEU A 99 4.32 -14.78 -7.04
N ASP A 100 5.37 -15.35 -7.63
CA ASP A 100 6.74 -14.81 -7.51
C ASP A 100 6.83 -13.40 -8.09
N SER A 101 6.08 -13.10 -9.18
CA SER A 101 6.05 -11.74 -9.74
C SER A 101 5.49 -10.69 -8.78
N TYR A 102 4.71 -11.10 -7.77
CA TYR A 102 4.23 -10.21 -6.72
C TYR A 102 5.32 -9.87 -5.69
N LEU A 103 6.40 -10.64 -5.64
CA LEU A 103 7.59 -10.39 -4.83
C LEU A 103 8.66 -9.58 -5.58
N ASP A 104 8.43 -9.31 -6.88
CA ASP A 104 9.36 -8.60 -7.78
C ASP A 104 8.66 -7.41 -8.48
N LEU A 105 7.82 -6.69 -7.74
CA LEU A 105 7.14 -5.50 -8.27
C LEU A 105 8.13 -4.36 -8.47
N SER A 106 7.98 -3.64 -9.58
CA SER A 106 8.70 -2.40 -9.80
C SER A 106 8.25 -1.31 -8.83
N ALA A 107 9.17 -0.52 -8.31
CA ALA A 107 8.80 0.72 -7.65
C ALA A 107 8.30 1.75 -8.67
N TYR A 108 7.35 2.60 -8.27
CA TYR A 108 7.00 3.76 -9.08
C TYR A 108 8.20 4.69 -9.24
N ALA A 109 8.37 5.26 -10.43
CA ALA A 109 9.53 6.09 -10.77
C ALA A 109 9.68 7.32 -9.86
N ASP A 110 8.59 7.81 -9.28
CA ASP A 110 8.57 8.95 -8.35
C ASP A 110 8.81 8.54 -6.89
N ALA A 111 8.83 7.24 -6.54
CA ALA A 111 8.93 6.79 -5.14
C ALA A 111 10.28 7.16 -4.51
N ALA A 112 11.39 6.56 -4.95
CA ALA A 112 12.71 6.81 -4.36
C ALA A 112 13.15 8.29 -4.46
N PRO A 113 12.96 9.00 -5.60
CA PRO A 113 13.29 10.43 -5.68
C PRO A 113 12.48 11.29 -4.72
N THR A 114 11.22 10.96 -4.47
CA THR A 114 10.40 11.70 -3.50
C THR A 114 10.89 11.44 -2.09
N LEU A 115 11.03 10.16 -1.70
CA LEU A 115 11.50 9.79 -0.37
C LEU A 115 12.84 10.48 -0.01
N ALA A 116 13.75 10.58 -0.98
CA ALA A 116 15.04 11.26 -0.80
C ALA A 116 14.90 12.76 -0.45
N ARG A 117 13.82 13.42 -0.88
CA ARG A 117 13.59 14.86 -0.71
C ARG A 117 12.74 15.25 0.50
N LEU A 118 12.21 14.27 1.24
CA LEU A 118 11.30 14.53 2.37
C LEU A 118 12.02 15.01 3.65
N GLY A 119 13.32 15.24 3.59
CA GLY A 119 14.14 15.72 4.72
C GLY A 119 14.36 14.62 5.77
N PRO A 120 14.72 14.99 7.00
CA PRO A 120 15.10 14.04 8.05
C PRO A 120 13.92 13.38 8.78
N ARG A 121 12.69 13.57 8.31
CA ARG A 121 11.49 12.97 8.93
C ARG A 121 11.54 11.45 8.87
N PRO A 122 11.18 10.75 9.95
CA PRO A 122 10.99 9.29 9.89
C PRO A 122 10.02 8.89 8.78
N ARG A 123 10.38 7.83 8.03
CA ARG A 123 9.61 7.29 6.90
C ARG A 123 9.42 5.81 7.08
N LEU A 124 8.17 5.40 7.22
CA LEU A 124 7.78 4.03 7.49
C LEU A 124 6.91 3.49 6.36
N ILE A 125 6.97 2.20 6.13
CA ILE A 125 5.89 1.48 5.46
C ILE A 125 4.92 0.95 6.52
N LEU A 126 3.62 1.03 6.25
CA LEU A 126 2.57 0.30 6.95
C LEU A 126 1.70 -0.39 5.89
N SER A 127 1.75 -1.72 5.83
CA SER A 127 1.18 -2.50 4.73
C SER A 127 0.40 -3.72 5.20
N ASN A 128 -0.57 -4.15 4.37
CA ASN A 128 -1.23 -5.44 4.50
C ASN A 128 -0.29 -6.62 4.24
N GLY A 129 0.79 -6.41 3.49
CA GLY A 129 1.80 -7.44 3.21
C GLY A 129 2.54 -7.94 4.44
N THR A 130 2.97 -9.20 4.40
CA THR A 130 3.88 -9.73 5.42
C THR A 130 5.27 -9.10 5.29
N ARG A 131 6.07 -9.13 6.35
CA ARG A 131 7.47 -8.67 6.25
C ARG A 131 8.26 -9.48 5.22
N ALA A 132 8.00 -10.79 5.13
CA ALA A 132 8.63 -11.66 4.13
C ALA A 132 8.33 -11.27 2.69
N MET A 133 7.17 -10.63 2.41
CA MET A 133 6.86 -10.08 1.10
C MET A 133 7.48 -8.70 0.88
N LEU A 134 7.51 -7.86 1.91
CA LEU A 134 7.86 -6.43 1.78
C LEU A 134 9.37 -6.18 1.83
N GLU A 135 10.11 -6.89 2.68
CA GLU A 135 11.55 -6.67 2.86
C GLU A 135 12.37 -6.97 1.60
N PRO A 136 12.18 -8.13 0.91
CA PRO A 136 12.85 -8.38 -0.35
C PRO A 136 12.47 -7.37 -1.44
N LEU A 137 11.18 -7.01 -1.52
CA LEU A 137 10.67 -6.05 -2.48
C LEU A 137 11.29 -4.66 -2.28
N ALA A 138 11.37 -4.19 -1.04
CA ALA A 138 12.02 -2.93 -0.75
C ALA A 138 13.53 -2.99 -1.02
N ALA A 139 14.19 -4.09 -0.67
CA ALA A 139 15.63 -4.27 -0.88
C ALA A 139 16.03 -4.34 -2.36
N ALA A 140 15.17 -4.90 -3.23
CA ALA A 140 15.40 -4.97 -4.66
C ALA A 140 15.28 -3.59 -5.37
N THR A 141 14.80 -2.57 -4.66
CA THR A 141 14.58 -1.22 -5.19
C THR A 141 15.33 -0.18 -4.36
N ASP A 142 15.52 1.00 -4.93
CA ASP A 142 16.13 2.14 -4.21
C ASP A 142 15.28 2.67 -3.04
N VAL A 143 14.08 2.15 -2.85
CA VAL A 143 13.14 2.58 -1.81
C VAL A 143 13.66 2.26 -0.41
N ALA A 144 14.28 1.07 -0.22
CA ALA A 144 14.73 0.61 1.10
C ALA A 144 15.65 1.59 1.82
N ARG A 145 16.60 2.21 1.09
CA ARG A 145 17.59 3.14 1.68
C ARG A 145 16.99 4.43 2.25
N HIS A 146 15.73 4.69 1.95
CA HIS A 146 15.01 5.88 2.40
C HIS A 146 13.95 5.58 3.45
N LEU A 147 13.85 4.34 3.90
CA LEU A 147 12.88 3.88 4.89
C LEU A 147 13.58 3.51 6.19
N ASP A 148 12.97 3.91 7.30
CA ASP A 148 13.49 3.58 8.63
C ASP A 148 12.92 2.24 9.14
N VAL A 149 11.65 1.95 8.85
CA VAL A 149 10.96 0.75 9.35
C VAL A 149 9.88 0.27 8.37
N ILE A 150 9.69 -1.04 8.31
CA ILE A 150 8.56 -1.71 7.65
C ILE A 150 7.66 -2.33 8.71
N LEU A 151 6.43 -1.83 8.82
CA LEU A 151 5.38 -2.36 9.68
C LEU A 151 4.40 -3.19 8.85
N SER A 152 4.18 -4.43 9.28
CA SER A 152 3.15 -5.30 8.74
C SER A 152 1.91 -5.31 9.64
N VAL A 153 0.73 -5.42 9.05
CA VAL A 153 -0.53 -5.63 9.77
C VAL A 153 -0.56 -6.93 10.58
N ASP A 154 0.40 -7.83 10.37
CA ASP A 154 0.50 -9.08 11.14
C ASP A 154 0.64 -8.81 12.65
N ALA A 155 1.30 -7.71 13.02
CA ALA A 155 1.40 -7.28 14.42
C ALA A 155 0.03 -6.88 15.03
N ALA A 156 -0.92 -6.41 14.21
CA ALA A 156 -2.27 -6.07 14.65
C ALA A 156 -3.25 -7.26 14.60
N GLY A 157 -2.91 -8.31 13.85
CA GLY A 157 -3.76 -9.48 13.63
C GLY A 157 -5.03 -9.18 12.84
N ILE A 158 -5.07 -8.09 12.09
CA ILE A 158 -6.21 -7.63 11.29
C ILE A 158 -5.71 -6.78 10.13
N TYR A 159 -6.48 -6.69 9.03
CA TYR A 159 -6.12 -5.88 7.86
C TYR A 159 -6.59 -4.43 7.96
N LYS A 160 -5.97 -3.54 7.18
CA LYS A 160 -6.51 -2.23 6.88
C LYS A 160 -7.93 -2.38 6.26
N PRO A 161 -8.86 -1.45 6.50
CA PRO A 161 -8.69 -0.17 7.18
C PRO A 161 -9.02 -0.22 8.69
N SER A 162 -8.78 -1.32 9.39
CA SER A 162 -8.99 -1.37 10.85
C SER A 162 -8.15 -0.32 11.57
N PRO A 163 -8.74 0.46 12.51
CA PRO A 163 -7.99 1.45 13.30
C PRO A 163 -6.83 0.85 14.10
N ARG A 164 -6.91 -0.44 14.48
CA ARG A 164 -5.80 -1.16 15.15
C ARG A 164 -4.53 -1.20 14.29
N VAL A 165 -4.66 -1.17 12.97
CA VAL A 165 -3.51 -1.16 12.05
C VAL A 165 -2.81 0.19 12.07
N TYR A 166 -3.56 1.29 11.96
CA TYR A 166 -2.98 2.64 12.00
C TYR A 166 -2.37 2.96 13.37
N GLN A 167 -2.91 2.36 14.43
CA GLN A 167 -2.34 2.46 15.78
C GLN A 167 -0.90 1.96 15.85
N LEU A 168 -0.50 0.95 15.06
CA LEU A 168 0.89 0.47 14.99
C LEU A 168 1.89 1.60 14.67
N ALA A 169 1.53 2.50 13.77
CA ALA A 169 2.37 3.64 13.41
C ALA A 169 2.47 4.65 14.56
N VAL A 170 1.36 4.94 15.23
CA VAL A 170 1.32 5.82 16.42
C VAL A 170 2.17 5.24 17.55
N ASP A 171 2.03 3.94 17.82
CA ASP A 171 2.77 3.24 18.87
C ASP A 171 4.26 3.22 18.60
N HIS A 172 4.65 3.07 17.33
CA HIS A 172 6.06 3.08 16.93
C HIS A 172 6.67 4.48 17.01
N LEU A 173 5.98 5.47 16.43
CA LEU A 173 6.50 6.85 16.32
C LEU A 173 6.36 7.66 17.62
N LYS A 174 5.43 7.29 18.51
CA LYS A 174 5.10 8.04 19.74
C LYS A 174 4.71 9.51 19.45
N LEU A 175 4.07 9.74 18.31
CA LEU A 175 3.58 11.04 17.87
C LEU A 175 2.06 11.11 17.92
N PRO A 176 1.46 12.29 18.13
CA PRO A 176 0.02 12.46 17.97
C PRO A 176 -0.40 12.13 16.54
N PRO A 177 -1.54 11.45 16.31
CA PRO A 177 -1.98 11.04 14.97
C PRO A 177 -1.96 12.16 13.92
N VAL A 178 -2.40 13.36 14.28
CA VAL A 178 -2.42 14.54 13.38
C VAL A 178 -1.02 15.01 12.94
N ARG A 179 0.05 14.57 13.60
CA ARG A 179 1.45 14.87 13.26
C ARG A 179 2.07 13.81 12.35
N ILE A 180 1.34 12.74 12.07
CA ILE A 180 1.75 11.64 11.20
C ILE A 180 1.04 11.80 9.85
N GLY A 181 1.80 11.99 8.77
CA GLY A 181 1.29 12.00 7.41
C GLY A 181 1.16 10.57 6.88
N PHE A 182 -0.04 10.14 6.54
CA PHE A 182 -0.28 8.84 5.92
C PHE A 182 -0.49 9.00 4.41
N VAL A 183 0.26 8.26 3.61
CA VAL A 183 0.30 8.37 2.15
C VAL A 183 -0.15 7.07 1.52
N SER A 184 -1.22 7.09 0.75
CA SER A 184 -1.71 5.91 0.03
C SER A 184 -2.30 6.28 -1.33
N ALA A 185 -2.07 5.44 -2.34
CA ALA A 185 -2.77 5.54 -3.62
C ALA A 185 -4.11 4.78 -3.61
N ASN A 186 -4.36 3.97 -2.58
CA ASN A 186 -5.65 3.32 -2.38
C ASN A 186 -6.60 4.27 -1.64
N ALA A 187 -7.66 4.74 -2.32
CA ALA A 187 -8.62 5.70 -1.75
C ALA A 187 -9.21 5.21 -0.42
N TRP A 188 -9.63 3.95 -0.34
CA TRP A 188 -10.19 3.34 0.87
C TRP A 188 -9.21 3.36 2.06
N ASP A 189 -7.91 3.22 1.80
CA ASP A 189 -6.86 3.24 2.84
C ASP A 189 -6.59 4.68 3.31
N ALA A 190 -6.53 5.64 2.37
CA ALA A 190 -6.41 7.06 2.71
C ALA A 190 -7.62 7.56 3.52
N VAL A 191 -8.85 7.14 3.15
CA VAL A 191 -10.08 7.41 3.92
C VAL A 191 -10.02 6.75 5.31
N GLY A 192 -9.59 5.50 5.41
CA GLY A 192 -9.44 4.79 6.68
C GLY A 192 -8.43 5.44 7.63
N ALA A 193 -7.29 5.87 7.10
CA ALA A 193 -6.27 6.60 7.84
C ALA A 193 -6.80 7.95 8.36
N LYS A 194 -7.55 8.68 7.52
CA LYS A 194 -8.21 9.92 7.93
C LYS A 194 -9.27 9.69 9.00
N ALA A 195 -10.07 8.64 8.87
CA ALA A 195 -11.08 8.28 9.88
C ALA A 195 -10.45 7.93 11.23
N PHE A 196 -9.24 7.34 11.23
CA PHE A 196 -8.47 7.07 12.43
C PHE A 196 -7.91 8.36 13.08
N GLY A 197 -7.71 9.44 12.32
CA GLY A 197 -7.19 10.72 12.80
C GLY A 197 -5.78 11.09 12.32
N LEU A 198 -5.20 10.32 11.41
CA LEU A 198 -3.96 10.68 10.72
C LEU A 198 -4.19 11.84 9.75
N THR A 199 -3.16 12.61 9.46
CA THR A 199 -3.17 13.52 8.31
C THR A 199 -2.97 12.69 7.05
N SER A 200 -3.97 12.66 6.16
CA SER A 200 -4.05 11.70 5.07
C SER A 200 -3.85 12.34 3.71
N PHE A 201 -2.97 11.75 2.90
CA PHE A 201 -2.66 12.15 1.53
C PHE A 201 -3.02 11.02 0.57
N TRP A 202 -3.97 11.28 -0.34
CA TRP A 202 -4.35 10.33 -1.38
C TRP A 202 -3.59 10.60 -2.67
N ILE A 203 -2.79 9.64 -3.13
CA ILE A 203 -2.08 9.70 -4.42
C ILE A 203 -2.98 9.15 -5.51
N ASN A 204 -3.66 10.04 -6.21
CA ASN A 204 -4.66 9.70 -7.22
C ASN A 204 -4.08 9.75 -8.64
N ARG A 205 -3.14 8.85 -8.95
CA ARG A 205 -2.42 8.78 -10.24
C ARG A 205 -3.36 8.67 -11.45
N HIS A 206 -4.54 8.09 -11.25
CA HIS A 206 -5.50 7.80 -12.33
C HIS A 206 -6.68 8.78 -12.36
N ARG A 207 -6.67 9.84 -11.53
CA ARG A 207 -7.73 10.85 -11.43
C ARG A 207 -9.12 10.26 -11.25
N LEU A 208 -9.21 9.22 -10.44
CA LEU A 208 -10.47 8.56 -10.11
C LEU A 208 -11.33 9.42 -9.17
N PRO A 209 -12.66 9.26 -9.18
CA PRO A 209 -13.50 9.88 -8.18
C PRO A 209 -13.16 9.34 -6.79
N LEU A 210 -13.25 10.20 -5.77
CA LEU A 210 -13.09 9.76 -4.39
C LEU A 210 -14.28 8.90 -3.97
N ASP A 211 -14.00 7.79 -3.30
CA ASP A 211 -15.00 6.96 -2.65
C ASP A 211 -15.82 7.73 -1.62
N ARG A 212 -17.13 7.43 -1.53
CA ARG A 212 -18.09 8.18 -0.70
C ARG A 212 -18.46 7.46 0.59
N HIS A 213 -17.52 6.76 1.22
CA HIS A 213 -17.78 5.93 2.40
C HIS A 213 -17.13 6.43 3.70
N GLY A 214 -16.54 7.62 3.70
CA GLY A 214 -15.87 8.17 4.90
C GLY A 214 -15.40 9.62 4.73
N PRO A 215 -14.54 10.10 5.65
CA PRO A 215 -13.99 11.44 5.60
C PRO A 215 -13.05 11.61 4.40
N LYS A 216 -13.01 12.82 3.85
CA LYS A 216 -12.09 13.14 2.75
C LYS A 216 -10.64 13.18 3.26
N PRO A 217 -9.66 12.69 2.50
CA PRO A 217 -8.24 12.93 2.74
C PRO A 217 -7.94 14.43 2.84
N ASP A 218 -6.88 14.80 3.55
CA ASP A 218 -6.47 16.20 3.72
C ASP A 218 -5.93 16.83 2.42
N ALA A 219 -5.32 15.99 1.57
CA ALA A 219 -4.96 16.40 0.21
C ALA A 219 -5.10 15.24 -0.77
N VAL A 220 -5.36 15.59 -2.03
CA VAL A 220 -5.38 14.68 -3.18
C VAL A 220 -4.27 15.15 -4.13
N LEU A 221 -3.37 14.24 -4.48
CA LEU A 221 -2.16 14.50 -5.25
C LEU A 221 -2.12 13.59 -6.48
N ASP A 222 -1.63 14.08 -7.60
CA ASP A 222 -1.50 13.28 -8.83
C ASP A 222 -0.26 12.34 -8.77
N SER A 223 0.73 12.65 -7.91
CA SER A 223 1.96 11.88 -7.76
C SER A 223 2.59 12.05 -6.37
N LEU A 224 3.50 11.15 -6.00
CA LEU A 224 4.27 11.27 -4.76
C LEU A 224 5.13 12.55 -4.73
N SER A 225 5.61 13.02 -5.89
CA SER A 225 6.49 14.20 -5.97
C SER A 225 5.83 15.48 -5.44
N GLU A 226 4.50 15.55 -5.41
CA GLU A 226 3.74 16.68 -4.89
C GLU A 226 3.73 16.75 -3.34
N LEU A 227 4.17 15.70 -2.65
CA LEU A 227 4.34 15.73 -1.19
C LEU A 227 5.41 16.74 -0.75
N THR A 228 6.51 16.85 -1.50
CA THR A 228 7.64 17.69 -1.12
C THR A 228 7.25 19.18 -0.96
N PRO A 229 6.56 19.83 -1.91
CA PRO A 229 6.15 21.23 -1.75
C PRO A 229 5.11 21.42 -0.63
N LEU A 230 4.26 20.42 -0.37
CA LEU A 230 3.24 20.50 0.68
C LEU A 230 3.84 20.46 2.09
N LEU A 231 4.91 19.70 2.27
CA LEU A 231 5.50 19.47 3.59
C LEU A 231 6.61 20.46 3.94
N GLY A 232 6.95 21.36 3.01
CA GLY A 232 8.06 22.31 3.15
C GLY A 232 9.42 21.63 3.03
N SER A 233 10.37 22.33 2.43
CA SER A 233 11.78 21.95 2.49
C SER A 233 12.29 22.18 3.91
N VAL A 234 12.91 21.18 4.51
CA VAL A 234 13.64 21.34 5.78
C VAL A 234 15.02 21.92 5.50
#